data_c371e744dce832db5db33dc3db1d46e2
#
_entry.id   c371e744dce832db5db33dc3db1d46e2
#
_cell.length_a   1.000
_cell.length_b   1.000
_cell.length_c   1.000
_cell.angle_alpha   90.00
_cell.angle_beta   90.00
_cell.angle_gamma   90.00
#
_symmetry.space_group_name_H-M   'P 1'
#
loop_
_entity.id
_entity.type
_entity.pdbx_description
1 polymer ?
#
loop_
_entity_poly.entity_id
_entity_poly.type
_entity_poly.pdbx_seq_one_letter_code
_entity_poly.pdbx_strand_id
1 'polypeptide(L)'
;SCLQLGLERFHGVGILGFNSAEWFIADIGAILAGGFAVGIYTTNSPGACHYVADNCSANIIVVENHKQLQKILEIEDSLPHLKAIVQYGEEIKERRPNLYSGATGLPHCGESWLEFMELGRDVPDSRLREVIASQKPNQCCTLIYTSGTTGQPKGVMLSHDNLTWTALAAGRYVMLNDALTSQEQVVSYLPLSHIAAQMSDIWSAMTFGVQVYFAQPDALKGSLVETLREVRPTAFLGVPRVWEKMEEKMKSVGMKSSAFRRRVASWAKGVGLQTNLKRMNGYSEVPVNFRLAKQLVYKKVRKAIGLDRCTKCYTGAAPITRDTLEYFLSLNIPVLELYGMSESSGPHTVSLPHAFKLGSCGKELTGCHTLIHKPDRDGIGEICFSGRHVFMGYLNMEDKTKEAIDEDGWLHSGDLGKHDKDGFLFITGRIKELIITAGGENIPPVPIEDAVKNAVPIISNAMLVGDKAKFLAMLLTLKCVVDVETGEPGDELTPEALEYCRKLGSQASTVSEIISSKDQAVYAAIQKGISAVNEGAVSNAQKIQKWVLLEKDFSLFGGELGPTMKLKRPEVVQKYRDQIARFYTNIETPT
;
A
#
# COMPACT_ATOMS: atom_id res chain seq x y z
N SER A 1 9.23 -19.25 -24.83
CA SER A 1 9.78 -17.95 -25.30
C SER A 1 10.98 -17.51 -24.47
N CYS A 2 10.90 -17.38 -23.13
CA CYS A 2 12.05 -16.93 -22.33
C CYS A 2 13.30 -17.81 -22.53
N LEU A 3 13.14 -19.14 -22.60
CA LEU A 3 14.25 -20.08 -22.89
C LEU A 3 14.84 -19.85 -24.28
N GLN A 4 14.01 -19.55 -25.29
CA GLN A 4 14.45 -19.26 -26.65
C GLN A 4 15.22 -17.93 -26.74
N LEU A 5 14.83 -16.92 -25.95
CA LEU A 5 15.53 -15.64 -25.83
C LEU A 5 16.81 -15.75 -25.00
N GLY A 6 17.14 -16.97 -24.51
CA GLY A 6 18.39 -17.24 -23.79
C GLY A 6 18.35 -16.81 -22.33
N LEU A 7 17.19 -16.85 -21.67
CA LEU A 7 17.11 -16.65 -20.23
C LEU A 7 18.03 -17.64 -19.51
N GLU A 8 18.95 -17.12 -18.74
CA GLU A 8 19.87 -17.88 -17.92
C GLU A 8 19.26 -18.17 -16.55
N ARG A 9 19.70 -19.27 -15.96
CA ARG A 9 19.24 -19.62 -14.62
C ARG A 9 19.68 -18.59 -13.59
N PHE A 10 18.75 -18.16 -12.73
CA PHE A 10 18.98 -17.13 -11.71
C PHE A 10 19.29 -15.74 -12.28
N HIS A 11 18.89 -15.48 -13.50
CA HIS A 11 18.87 -14.13 -14.09
C HIS A 11 17.46 -13.55 -14.10
N GLY A 12 17.37 -12.22 -14.07
CA GLY A 12 16.09 -11.52 -13.96
C GLY A 12 15.31 -11.47 -15.27
N VAL A 13 13.99 -11.55 -15.14
CA VAL A 13 13.03 -11.03 -16.12
C VAL A 13 12.35 -9.83 -15.47
N GLY A 14 12.77 -8.62 -15.87
CA GLY A 14 12.17 -7.38 -15.38
C GLY A 14 10.80 -7.15 -15.99
N ILE A 15 9.78 -6.82 -15.20
CA ILE A 15 8.42 -6.59 -15.68
C ILE A 15 8.00 -5.18 -15.28
N LEU A 16 7.82 -4.31 -16.27
CA LEU A 16 7.57 -2.87 -16.11
C LEU A 16 6.24 -2.50 -16.78
N GLY A 17 5.15 -2.63 -16.06
CA GLY A 17 3.82 -2.37 -16.57
C GLY A 17 2.76 -2.35 -15.49
N PHE A 18 1.57 -1.87 -15.85
CA PHE A 18 0.39 -1.97 -15.00
C PHE A 18 -0.14 -3.42 -14.98
N ASN A 19 -1.00 -3.72 -14.03
CA ASN A 19 -1.57 -5.05 -13.81
C ASN A 19 -2.35 -5.54 -15.04
N SER A 20 -1.97 -6.69 -15.55
CA SER A 20 -2.58 -7.31 -16.72
C SER A 20 -2.34 -8.83 -16.75
N ALA A 21 -2.99 -9.53 -17.66
CA ALA A 21 -2.75 -10.95 -17.87
C ALA A 21 -1.32 -11.21 -18.35
N GLU A 22 -0.78 -10.32 -19.19
CA GLU A 22 0.58 -10.39 -19.71
C GLU A 22 1.62 -10.28 -18.60
N TRP A 23 1.36 -9.43 -17.59
CA TRP A 23 2.20 -9.32 -16.42
C TRP A 23 2.28 -10.66 -15.68
N PHE A 24 1.13 -11.32 -15.46
CA PHE A 24 1.06 -12.66 -14.83
C PHE A 24 1.80 -13.71 -15.65
N ILE A 25 1.61 -13.71 -16.97
CA ILE A 25 2.26 -14.66 -17.87
C ILE A 25 3.78 -14.46 -17.86
N ALA A 26 4.24 -13.21 -17.85
CA ALA A 26 5.66 -12.90 -17.80
C ALA A 26 6.28 -13.34 -16.45
N ASP A 27 5.59 -13.09 -15.33
CA ASP A 27 6.02 -13.46 -13.98
C ASP A 27 6.17 -14.97 -13.83
N ILE A 28 5.08 -15.70 -14.06
CA ILE A 28 5.07 -17.16 -13.94
C ILE A 28 5.96 -17.82 -15.01
N GLY A 29 5.97 -17.27 -16.23
CA GLY A 29 6.83 -17.74 -17.31
C GLY A 29 8.31 -17.62 -17.00
N ALA A 30 8.75 -16.54 -16.36
CA ALA A 30 10.11 -16.35 -15.88
C ALA A 30 10.50 -17.42 -14.85
N ILE A 31 9.64 -17.66 -13.86
CA ILE A 31 9.85 -18.67 -12.81
C ILE A 31 9.93 -20.08 -13.40
N LEU A 32 8.98 -20.45 -14.27
CA LEU A 32 8.96 -21.77 -14.91
C LEU A 32 10.21 -22.00 -15.79
N ALA A 33 10.74 -20.94 -16.38
CA ALA A 33 11.97 -20.97 -17.19
C ALA A 33 13.27 -20.92 -16.35
N GLY A 34 13.17 -20.88 -15.02
CA GLY A 34 14.32 -20.96 -14.09
C GLY A 34 15.00 -19.63 -13.81
N GLY A 35 14.41 -18.50 -14.24
CA GLY A 35 14.85 -17.15 -13.92
C GLY A 35 14.16 -16.58 -12.68
N PHE A 36 14.45 -15.31 -12.38
CA PHE A 36 13.76 -14.53 -11.37
C PHE A 36 12.65 -13.70 -12.01
N ALA A 37 11.46 -13.75 -11.45
CA ALA A 37 10.43 -12.75 -11.72
C ALA A 37 10.75 -11.46 -10.93
N VAL A 38 10.82 -10.32 -11.63
CA VAL A 38 11.27 -9.04 -11.04
C VAL A 38 10.32 -7.93 -11.43
N GLY A 39 9.39 -7.59 -10.54
CA GLY A 39 8.50 -6.45 -10.76
C GLY A 39 9.24 -5.11 -10.63
N ILE A 40 9.12 -4.26 -11.65
CA ILE A 40 9.66 -2.89 -11.67
C ILE A 40 8.48 -1.92 -11.62
N TYR A 41 8.53 -0.94 -10.72
CA TYR A 41 7.45 0.04 -10.62
C TYR A 41 7.40 0.95 -11.86
N THR A 42 6.21 1.16 -12.40
CA THR A 42 5.98 2.05 -13.55
C THR A 42 6.35 3.51 -13.28
N THR A 43 6.50 3.88 -12.01
CA THR A 43 6.91 5.21 -11.55
C THR A 43 8.43 5.38 -11.46
N ASN A 44 9.20 4.32 -11.63
CA ASN A 44 10.66 4.39 -11.57
C ASN A 44 11.20 5.26 -12.73
N SER A 45 12.23 6.04 -12.41
CA SER A 45 13.03 6.75 -13.42
C SER A 45 13.91 5.76 -14.21
N PRO A 46 14.47 6.13 -15.36
CA PRO A 46 15.42 5.29 -16.09
C PRO A 46 16.57 4.79 -15.20
N GLY A 47 17.17 5.66 -14.39
CA GLY A 47 18.24 5.27 -13.46
C GLY A 47 17.80 4.27 -12.39
N ALA A 48 16.56 4.37 -11.88
CA ALA A 48 16.01 3.39 -10.94
C ALA A 48 15.70 2.05 -11.64
N CYS A 49 15.24 2.08 -12.89
CA CYS A 49 15.08 0.87 -13.71
C CYS A 49 16.44 0.20 -13.98
N HIS A 50 17.46 0.99 -14.30
CA HIS A 50 18.84 0.51 -14.49
C HIS A 50 19.33 -0.25 -13.26
N TYR A 51 19.23 0.38 -12.08
CA TYR A 51 19.68 -0.25 -10.84
C TYR A 51 19.04 -1.61 -10.61
N VAL A 52 17.71 -1.72 -10.78
CA VAL A 52 16.99 -2.99 -10.59
C VAL A 52 17.43 -4.03 -11.61
N ALA A 53 17.50 -3.65 -12.90
CA ALA A 53 17.86 -4.56 -13.99
C ALA A 53 19.29 -5.07 -13.87
N ASP A 54 20.24 -4.20 -13.53
CA ASP A 54 21.64 -4.55 -13.34
C ASP A 54 21.84 -5.44 -12.10
N ASN A 55 21.25 -5.06 -10.97
CA ASN A 55 21.37 -5.81 -9.71
C ASN A 55 20.85 -7.25 -9.81
N CYS A 56 19.79 -7.51 -10.59
CA CYS A 56 19.25 -8.85 -10.81
C CYS A 56 19.81 -9.53 -12.09
N SER A 57 20.80 -8.92 -12.75
CA SER A 57 21.38 -9.42 -14.00
C SER A 57 20.31 -9.74 -15.04
N ALA A 58 19.38 -8.80 -15.28
CA ALA A 58 18.23 -9.03 -16.13
C ALA A 58 18.62 -9.42 -17.56
N ASN A 59 18.18 -10.59 -18.02
CA ASN A 59 18.32 -11.02 -19.40
C ASN A 59 17.19 -10.52 -20.30
N ILE A 60 15.99 -10.35 -19.72
CA ILE A 60 14.79 -9.95 -20.44
C ILE A 60 14.10 -8.84 -19.66
N ILE A 61 13.61 -7.82 -20.36
CA ILE A 61 12.74 -6.81 -19.76
C ILE A 61 11.44 -6.75 -20.56
N VAL A 62 10.32 -6.97 -19.87
CA VAL A 62 8.96 -6.92 -20.41
C VAL A 62 8.37 -5.56 -20.04
N VAL A 63 7.93 -4.79 -21.03
CA VAL A 63 7.36 -3.45 -20.84
C VAL A 63 5.94 -3.36 -21.38
N GLU A 64 5.09 -2.59 -20.71
CA GLU A 64 3.69 -2.44 -21.09
C GLU A 64 3.52 -1.67 -22.40
N ASN A 65 4.13 -0.50 -22.51
CA ASN A 65 3.85 0.49 -23.55
C ASN A 65 5.11 1.27 -23.95
N HIS A 66 4.96 2.11 -24.96
CA HIS A 66 6.06 2.92 -25.48
C HIS A 66 6.71 3.84 -24.43
N LYS A 67 5.93 4.39 -23.51
CA LYS A 67 6.45 5.24 -22.43
C LYS A 67 7.41 4.48 -21.51
N GLN A 68 7.08 3.22 -21.18
CA GLN A 68 7.96 2.38 -20.37
C GLN A 68 9.15 1.88 -21.20
N LEU A 69 8.94 1.58 -22.47
CA LEU A 69 10.02 1.19 -23.40
C LEU A 69 11.11 2.27 -23.47
N GLN A 70 10.73 3.54 -23.60
CA GLN A 70 11.71 4.65 -23.71
C GLN A 70 12.68 4.67 -22.53
N LYS A 71 12.21 4.40 -21.30
CA LYS A 71 13.08 4.33 -20.11
C LYS A 71 14.15 3.25 -20.22
N ILE A 72 13.80 2.12 -20.84
CA ILE A 72 14.72 0.99 -20.99
C ILE A 72 15.71 1.26 -22.13
N LEU A 73 15.25 1.88 -23.23
CA LEU A 73 16.11 2.28 -24.34
C LEU A 73 17.17 3.32 -23.94
N GLU A 74 16.87 4.17 -22.94
CA GLU A 74 17.87 5.13 -22.41
C GLU A 74 19.03 4.44 -21.65
N ILE A 75 18.84 3.21 -21.19
CA ILE A 75 19.78 2.49 -20.31
C ILE A 75 20.27 1.16 -20.90
N GLU A 76 19.73 0.72 -22.06
CA GLU A 76 20.00 -0.63 -22.62
C GLU A 76 21.50 -0.88 -22.84
N ASP A 77 22.24 0.11 -23.33
CA ASP A 77 23.69 0.00 -23.61
C ASP A 77 24.53 -0.22 -22.33
N SER A 78 23.98 0.10 -21.17
CA SER A 78 24.63 -0.05 -19.87
C SER A 78 24.21 -1.31 -19.11
N LEU A 79 23.39 -2.18 -19.72
CA LEU A 79 22.91 -3.44 -19.16
C LEU A 79 23.60 -4.64 -19.83
N PRO A 80 24.73 -5.13 -19.29
CA PRO A 80 25.57 -6.12 -19.98
C PRO A 80 24.90 -7.49 -20.12
N HIS A 81 23.90 -7.79 -19.32
CA HIS A 81 23.18 -9.06 -19.32
C HIS A 81 21.89 -9.04 -20.14
N LEU A 82 21.44 -7.85 -20.58
CA LEU A 82 20.18 -7.69 -21.31
C LEU A 82 20.29 -8.30 -22.72
N LYS A 83 19.40 -9.23 -23.04
CA LYS A 83 19.36 -9.95 -24.32
C LYS A 83 18.14 -9.59 -25.15
N ALA A 84 17.00 -9.26 -24.49
CA ALA A 84 15.76 -8.97 -25.17
C ALA A 84 14.87 -7.99 -24.38
N ILE A 85 14.11 -7.21 -25.11
CA ILE A 85 13.02 -6.37 -24.59
C ILE A 85 11.73 -6.82 -25.26
N VAL A 86 10.66 -6.97 -24.49
CA VAL A 86 9.34 -7.38 -24.98
C VAL A 86 8.33 -6.28 -24.64
N GLN A 87 7.62 -5.73 -25.63
CA GLN A 87 6.54 -4.78 -25.40
C GLN A 87 5.19 -5.44 -25.70
N TYR A 88 4.19 -5.31 -24.79
CA TYR A 88 2.94 -6.05 -24.89
C TYR A 88 1.64 -5.21 -25.04
N GLY A 89 1.55 -4.03 -24.49
CA GLY A 89 0.29 -3.26 -24.44
C GLY A 89 0.01 -2.36 -25.64
N GLU A 90 1.02 -2.08 -26.45
CA GLU A 90 0.91 -1.23 -27.64
C GLU A 90 1.73 -1.81 -28.79
N GLU A 91 1.41 -1.40 -30.01
CA GLU A 91 2.24 -1.74 -31.17
C GLU A 91 3.63 -1.07 -31.09
N ILE A 92 4.65 -1.80 -31.53
CA ILE A 92 6.01 -1.29 -31.59
C ILE A 92 6.10 -0.23 -32.71
N LYS A 93 6.41 1.02 -32.31
CA LYS A 93 6.54 2.14 -33.28
C LYS A 93 7.80 2.07 -34.13
N GLU A 94 8.90 1.57 -33.54
CA GLU A 94 10.19 1.42 -34.23
C GLU A 94 10.74 0.03 -33.96
N ARG A 95 10.95 -0.77 -35.00
CA ARG A 95 11.54 -2.11 -34.87
C ARG A 95 13.05 -2.02 -34.64
N ARG A 96 13.54 -2.78 -33.66
CA ARG A 96 14.96 -2.94 -33.33
C ARG A 96 15.30 -4.43 -33.20
N PRO A 97 16.57 -4.85 -33.40
CA PRO A 97 16.94 -6.26 -33.44
C PRO A 97 16.56 -7.09 -32.21
N ASN A 98 16.61 -6.49 -31.01
CA ASN A 98 16.32 -7.20 -29.76
C ASN A 98 14.97 -6.81 -29.13
N LEU A 99 14.09 -6.15 -29.89
CA LEU A 99 12.78 -5.71 -29.45
C LEU A 99 11.69 -6.60 -30.05
N TYR A 100 10.97 -7.29 -29.20
CA TYR A 100 9.91 -8.24 -29.55
C TYR A 100 8.54 -7.70 -29.15
N SER A 101 7.54 -7.96 -30.00
CA SER A 101 6.16 -7.62 -29.70
C SER A 101 5.49 -8.70 -28.88
N GLY A 102 4.81 -8.28 -27.81
CA GLY A 102 4.07 -9.14 -26.90
C GLY A 102 2.60 -8.72 -26.74
N ALA A 103 2.06 -7.89 -27.65
CA ALA A 103 0.69 -7.40 -27.53
C ALA A 103 -0.35 -8.50 -27.79
N THR A 104 -1.40 -8.56 -26.95
CA THR A 104 -2.44 -9.60 -27.01
C THR A 104 -3.51 -9.31 -28.05
N GLY A 105 -4.03 -10.37 -28.69
CA GLY A 105 -5.17 -10.32 -29.60
C GLY A 105 -6.53 -10.20 -28.91
N LEU A 106 -6.70 -9.36 -27.89
CA LEU A 106 -8.03 -8.97 -27.42
C LEU A 106 -8.70 -8.06 -28.48
N PRO A 107 -10.05 -7.97 -28.55
CA PRO A 107 -10.79 -7.38 -29.69
C PRO A 107 -10.44 -5.93 -30.07
N HIS A 108 -9.49 -5.31 -29.35
CA HIS A 108 -8.99 -3.96 -29.59
C HIS A 108 -7.47 -3.87 -29.75
N CYS A 109 -6.72 -4.98 -29.73
CA CYS A 109 -5.27 -5.02 -29.88
C CYS A 109 -4.89 -6.02 -30.96
N GLY A 110 -4.21 -5.57 -32.01
CA GLY A 110 -3.81 -6.38 -33.16
C GLY A 110 -2.89 -7.57 -32.88
N GLU A 111 -2.57 -8.35 -33.89
CA GLU A 111 -1.99 -9.71 -33.93
C GLU A 111 -0.62 -9.92 -33.23
N SER A 112 -0.15 -9.03 -32.36
CA SER A 112 1.28 -8.91 -32.02
C SER A 112 1.78 -9.67 -30.77
N TRP A 113 0.91 -10.16 -29.84
CA TRP A 113 1.34 -11.11 -28.78
C TRP A 113 1.85 -12.43 -29.36
N LEU A 114 1.42 -12.75 -30.56
CA LEU A 114 1.80 -13.95 -31.27
C LEU A 114 3.30 -14.04 -31.50
N GLU A 115 4.01 -12.93 -31.79
CA GLU A 115 5.46 -12.96 -32.10
C GLU A 115 6.27 -13.50 -30.91
N PHE A 116 6.04 -12.98 -29.69
CA PHE A 116 6.73 -13.48 -28.49
C PHE A 116 6.34 -14.93 -28.15
N MET A 117 5.07 -15.28 -28.30
CA MET A 117 4.58 -16.65 -28.06
C MET A 117 5.10 -17.63 -29.10
N GLU A 118 5.16 -17.23 -30.37
CA GLU A 118 5.72 -18.01 -31.48
C GLU A 118 7.17 -18.43 -31.22
N LEU A 119 8.01 -17.56 -30.63
CA LEU A 119 9.39 -17.89 -30.28
C LEU A 119 9.53 -19.15 -29.40
N GLY A 120 8.48 -19.49 -28.66
CA GLY A 120 8.48 -20.66 -27.81
C GLY A 120 8.08 -21.97 -28.50
N ARG A 121 7.55 -21.93 -29.72
CA ARG A 121 7.02 -23.12 -30.42
C ARG A 121 8.09 -24.16 -30.73
N ASP A 122 9.31 -23.71 -31.04
CA ASP A 122 10.40 -24.59 -31.41
C ASP A 122 11.17 -25.13 -30.19
N VAL A 123 10.81 -24.69 -28.98
CA VAL A 123 11.42 -25.22 -27.75
C VAL A 123 10.70 -26.51 -27.36
N PRO A 124 11.39 -27.66 -27.32
CA PRO A 124 10.76 -28.92 -26.92
C PRO A 124 10.21 -28.85 -25.49
N ASP A 125 9.01 -29.38 -25.27
CA ASP A 125 8.39 -29.50 -23.95
C ASP A 125 9.30 -30.22 -22.94
N SER A 126 10.11 -31.18 -23.39
CA SER A 126 11.09 -31.89 -22.55
C SER A 126 12.07 -30.94 -21.89
N ARG A 127 12.57 -29.94 -22.64
CA ARG A 127 13.51 -28.94 -22.11
C ARG A 127 12.87 -28.09 -21.01
N LEU A 128 11.63 -27.63 -21.20
CA LEU A 128 10.92 -26.90 -20.16
C LEU A 128 10.66 -27.77 -18.93
N ARG A 129 10.23 -29.02 -19.12
CA ARG A 129 10.01 -29.97 -18.02
C ARG A 129 11.29 -30.26 -17.23
N GLU A 130 12.43 -30.39 -17.90
CA GLU A 130 13.75 -30.55 -17.26
C GLU A 130 14.09 -29.32 -16.41
N VAL A 131 13.89 -28.10 -16.91
CA VAL A 131 14.13 -26.87 -16.15
C VAL A 131 13.21 -26.82 -14.92
N ILE A 132 11.92 -27.09 -15.07
CA ILE A 132 10.96 -27.12 -13.95
C ILE A 132 11.37 -28.19 -12.92
N ALA A 133 11.68 -29.41 -13.35
CA ALA A 133 12.06 -30.51 -12.47
C ALA A 133 13.40 -30.27 -11.74
N SER A 134 14.26 -29.44 -12.29
CA SER A 134 15.53 -29.06 -11.67
C SER A 134 15.40 -28.04 -10.55
N GLN A 135 14.26 -27.34 -10.46
CA GLN A 135 14.01 -26.33 -9.44
C GLN A 135 13.63 -26.99 -8.11
N LYS A 136 14.03 -26.34 -7.02
CA LYS A 136 13.77 -26.85 -5.65
C LYS A 136 12.98 -25.82 -4.86
N PRO A 137 12.13 -26.23 -3.90
CA PRO A 137 11.30 -25.32 -3.09
C PRO A 137 12.08 -24.17 -2.46
N ASN A 138 13.28 -24.41 -1.99
CA ASN A 138 14.12 -23.42 -1.30
C ASN A 138 15.00 -22.58 -2.24
N GLN A 139 14.75 -22.60 -3.55
CA GLN A 139 15.42 -21.71 -4.49
C GLN A 139 14.64 -20.41 -4.66
N CYS A 140 15.39 -19.30 -4.78
CA CYS A 140 14.80 -17.99 -5.12
C CYS A 140 14.15 -18.06 -6.50
N CYS A 141 12.95 -17.52 -6.61
CA CYS A 141 12.22 -17.41 -7.87
C CYS A 141 11.65 -16.02 -8.13
N THR A 142 11.53 -15.20 -7.09
CA THR A 142 10.98 -13.84 -7.19
C THR A 142 11.83 -12.85 -6.41
N LEU A 143 12.05 -11.69 -6.98
CA LEU A 143 12.70 -10.55 -6.34
C LEU A 143 11.71 -9.40 -6.18
N ILE A 144 11.56 -8.92 -4.95
CA ILE A 144 10.77 -7.74 -4.64
C ILE A 144 11.71 -6.61 -4.23
N TYR A 145 11.77 -5.55 -5.03
CA TYR A 145 12.59 -4.39 -4.71
C TYR A 145 11.86 -3.43 -3.80
N THR A 146 12.38 -3.26 -2.60
CA THR A 146 11.82 -2.34 -1.60
C THR A 146 12.69 -1.08 -1.50
N SER A 147 12.04 0.09 -1.53
CA SER A 147 12.70 1.34 -1.18
C SER A 147 12.96 1.33 0.33
N GLY A 148 14.21 1.07 0.72
CA GLY A 148 14.63 1.29 2.10
C GLY A 148 14.44 2.76 2.50
N THR A 149 14.34 3.02 3.79
CA THR A 149 14.25 4.40 4.32
C THR A 149 15.51 5.23 4.04
N THR A 150 16.60 4.57 3.67
CA THR A 150 17.90 5.20 3.34
C THR A 150 18.65 4.34 2.32
N GLY A 151 18.90 4.87 1.12
CA GLY A 151 19.77 4.25 0.12
C GLY A 151 19.05 3.58 -1.06
N GLN A 152 19.81 2.81 -1.81
CA GLN A 152 19.32 2.06 -2.99
C GLN A 152 18.28 1.00 -2.58
N PRO A 153 17.30 0.69 -3.46
CA PRO A 153 16.34 -0.37 -3.21
C PRO A 153 17.02 -1.73 -2.98
N LYS A 154 16.49 -2.53 -2.05
CA LYS A 154 17.01 -3.86 -1.75
C LYS A 154 16.16 -4.93 -2.44
N GLY A 155 16.81 -5.86 -3.13
CA GLY A 155 16.16 -7.00 -3.75
C GLY A 155 15.87 -8.10 -2.72
N VAL A 156 14.64 -8.19 -2.26
CA VAL A 156 14.16 -9.22 -1.33
C VAL A 156 14.03 -10.54 -2.08
N MET A 157 14.82 -11.57 -1.70
CA MET A 157 14.82 -12.89 -2.33
C MET A 157 13.74 -13.78 -1.72
N LEU A 158 12.75 -14.16 -2.52
CA LEU A 158 11.67 -15.06 -2.13
C LEU A 158 11.79 -16.40 -2.84
N SER A 159 11.75 -17.49 -2.07
CA SER A 159 11.77 -18.84 -2.61
C SER A 159 10.38 -19.30 -3.07
N HIS A 160 10.34 -20.38 -3.86
CA HIS A 160 9.07 -21.04 -4.18
C HIS A 160 8.31 -21.45 -2.92
N ASP A 161 9.01 -21.94 -1.89
CA ASP A 161 8.39 -22.33 -0.63
C ASP A 161 7.80 -21.14 0.12
N ASN A 162 8.53 -20.03 0.19
CA ASN A 162 8.04 -18.81 0.82
C ASN A 162 6.67 -18.40 0.23
N LEU A 163 6.56 -18.33 -1.09
CA LEU A 163 5.38 -17.84 -1.78
C LEU A 163 4.21 -18.82 -1.72
N THR A 164 4.47 -20.09 -2.05
CA THR A 164 3.41 -21.11 -2.10
C THR A 164 2.86 -21.46 -0.73
N TRP A 165 3.74 -21.54 0.28
CA TRP A 165 3.33 -21.78 1.66
C TRP A 165 2.53 -20.61 2.21
N THR A 166 3.00 -19.39 2.00
CA THR A 166 2.29 -18.17 2.50
C THR A 166 0.92 -18.02 1.86
N ALA A 167 0.81 -18.24 0.54
CA ALA A 167 -0.48 -18.20 -0.15
C ALA A 167 -1.48 -19.20 0.45
N LEU A 168 -1.03 -20.43 0.68
CA LEU A 168 -1.88 -21.48 1.27
C LEU A 168 -2.24 -21.15 2.73
N ALA A 169 -1.26 -20.75 3.55
CA ALA A 169 -1.46 -20.45 4.97
C ALA A 169 -2.39 -19.23 5.13
N ALA A 170 -2.12 -18.13 4.42
CA ALA A 170 -2.93 -16.92 4.47
C ALA A 170 -4.34 -17.16 3.94
N GLY A 171 -4.49 -17.81 2.78
CA GLY A 171 -5.80 -18.07 2.20
C GLY A 171 -6.67 -18.96 3.07
N ARG A 172 -6.11 -20.00 3.69
CA ARG A 172 -6.82 -20.83 4.67
C ARG A 172 -7.20 -20.04 5.93
N TYR A 173 -6.29 -19.21 6.42
CA TYR A 173 -6.53 -18.39 7.61
C TYR A 173 -7.68 -17.41 7.42
N VAL A 174 -7.75 -16.73 6.26
CA VAL A 174 -8.85 -15.82 5.92
C VAL A 174 -10.07 -16.55 5.33
N MET A 175 -10.05 -17.87 5.31
CA MET A 175 -11.14 -18.71 4.81
C MET A 175 -11.54 -18.36 3.37
N LEU A 176 -10.54 -18.31 2.47
CA LEU A 176 -10.83 -18.25 1.04
C LEU A 176 -11.53 -19.55 0.62
N ASN A 177 -12.58 -19.40 -0.16
CA ASN A 177 -13.30 -20.55 -0.71
C ASN A 177 -12.48 -21.18 -1.85
N ASP A 178 -12.53 -22.50 -1.94
CA ASP A 178 -12.07 -23.23 -3.10
C ASP A 178 -12.99 -22.93 -4.29
N ALA A 179 -12.42 -22.82 -5.49
CA ALA A 179 -13.15 -22.57 -6.72
C ALA A 179 -14.26 -23.61 -6.99
N LEU A 180 -14.10 -24.84 -6.48
CA LEU A 180 -15.10 -25.92 -6.61
C LEU A 180 -16.36 -25.67 -5.76
N THR A 181 -16.24 -24.91 -4.67
CA THR A 181 -17.36 -24.63 -3.75
C THR A 181 -18.00 -23.28 -4.01
N SER A 182 -17.20 -22.23 -4.15
CA SER A 182 -17.66 -20.86 -4.43
C SER A 182 -16.48 -20.02 -4.86
N GLN A 183 -16.35 -19.75 -6.14
CA GLN A 183 -15.21 -19.01 -6.68
C GLN A 183 -15.13 -17.60 -6.12
N GLU A 184 -14.02 -17.28 -5.48
CA GLU A 184 -13.70 -15.93 -5.04
C GLU A 184 -13.38 -15.03 -6.24
N GLN A 185 -13.69 -13.74 -6.11
CA GLN A 185 -13.46 -12.72 -7.13
C GLN A 185 -12.74 -11.54 -6.50
N VAL A 186 -11.67 -11.08 -7.13
CA VAL A 186 -10.86 -9.94 -6.67
C VAL A 186 -10.62 -8.96 -7.80
N VAL A 187 -10.35 -7.70 -7.45
CA VAL A 187 -9.92 -6.65 -8.38
C VAL A 187 -8.44 -6.39 -8.16
N SER A 188 -7.65 -6.62 -9.19
CA SER A 188 -6.21 -6.36 -9.21
C SER A 188 -5.95 -4.92 -9.64
N TYR A 189 -5.46 -4.09 -8.74
CA TYR A 189 -5.17 -2.66 -9.00
C TYR A 189 -3.94 -2.15 -8.25
N LEU A 190 -3.54 -2.81 -7.16
CA LEU A 190 -2.28 -2.49 -6.48
C LEU A 190 -1.11 -2.99 -7.34
N PRO A 191 0.00 -2.24 -7.43
CA PRO A 191 1.11 -2.65 -8.30
C PRO A 191 1.60 -4.08 -8.04
N LEU A 192 1.62 -4.92 -9.07
CA LEU A 192 2.10 -6.31 -8.97
C LEU A 192 3.61 -6.41 -8.68
N SER A 193 4.35 -5.31 -8.80
CA SER A 193 5.72 -5.20 -8.29
C SER A 193 5.81 -5.18 -6.75
N HIS A 194 4.67 -5.11 -6.04
CA HIS A 194 4.58 -5.16 -4.58
C HIS A 194 4.08 -6.52 -4.09
N ILE A 195 4.70 -7.06 -3.04
CA ILE A 195 4.38 -8.41 -2.52
C ILE A 195 2.90 -8.57 -2.12
N ALA A 196 2.25 -7.54 -1.58
CA ALA A 196 0.85 -7.63 -1.18
C ALA A 196 -0.06 -7.93 -2.38
N ALA A 197 0.17 -7.26 -3.52
CA ALA A 197 -0.55 -7.52 -4.76
C ALA A 197 -0.21 -8.90 -5.34
N GLN A 198 1.06 -9.28 -5.40
CA GLN A 198 1.45 -10.61 -5.86
C GLN A 198 0.80 -11.72 -5.02
N MET A 199 0.83 -11.57 -3.69
CA MET A 199 0.28 -12.57 -2.78
C MET A 199 -1.24 -12.71 -2.95
N SER A 200 -1.97 -11.59 -3.03
CA SER A 200 -3.43 -11.61 -3.20
C SER A 200 -3.86 -12.03 -4.60
N ASP A 201 -3.22 -11.46 -5.64
CA ASP A 201 -3.74 -11.52 -7.01
C ASP A 201 -3.12 -12.65 -7.84
N ILE A 202 -1.86 -13.04 -7.57
CA ILE A 202 -1.18 -14.15 -8.27
C ILE A 202 -1.21 -15.42 -7.43
N TRP A 203 -0.51 -15.44 -6.29
CA TRP A 203 -0.24 -16.67 -5.54
C TRP A 203 -1.50 -17.25 -4.89
N SER A 204 -2.32 -16.41 -4.24
CA SER A 204 -3.61 -16.86 -3.70
C SER A 204 -4.59 -17.25 -4.80
N ALA A 205 -4.58 -16.52 -5.93
CA ALA A 205 -5.43 -16.85 -7.07
C ALA A 205 -5.09 -18.23 -7.67
N MET A 206 -3.82 -18.52 -7.85
CA MET A 206 -3.38 -19.83 -8.33
C MET A 206 -3.69 -20.95 -7.32
N THR A 207 -3.56 -20.68 -6.02
CA THR A 207 -3.75 -21.69 -4.97
C THR A 207 -5.23 -22.05 -4.77
N PHE A 208 -6.15 -21.07 -4.85
CA PHE A 208 -7.58 -21.25 -4.55
C PHE A 208 -8.50 -21.12 -5.77
N GLY A 209 -7.94 -20.88 -6.95
CA GLY A 209 -8.73 -20.68 -8.17
C GLY A 209 -9.55 -19.38 -8.15
N VAL A 210 -8.98 -18.30 -7.57
CA VAL A 210 -9.63 -16.98 -7.51
C VAL A 210 -9.69 -16.37 -8.90
N GLN A 211 -10.83 -15.79 -9.26
CA GLN A 211 -10.99 -15.04 -10.49
C GLN A 211 -10.50 -13.61 -10.29
N VAL A 212 -9.52 -13.21 -11.10
CA VAL A 212 -8.88 -11.90 -11.02
C VAL A 212 -9.37 -10.99 -12.15
N TYR A 213 -9.83 -9.80 -11.78
CA TYR A 213 -10.24 -8.76 -12.71
C TYR A 213 -9.25 -7.59 -12.62
N PHE A 214 -8.66 -7.23 -13.76
CA PHE A 214 -7.73 -6.11 -13.79
C PHE A 214 -8.48 -4.77 -13.86
N ALA A 215 -8.11 -3.85 -12.97
CA ALA A 215 -8.62 -2.49 -13.00
C ALA A 215 -7.98 -1.68 -14.14
N GLN A 216 -8.55 -0.51 -14.43
CA GLN A 216 -7.95 0.43 -15.35
C GLN A 216 -6.68 1.07 -14.74
N PRO A 217 -5.70 1.50 -15.56
CA PRO A 217 -4.47 2.12 -15.08
C PRO A 217 -4.65 3.38 -14.22
N ASP A 218 -5.80 4.03 -14.32
CA ASP A 218 -6.19 5.21 -13.54
C ASP A 218 -7.00 4.86 -12.26
N ALA A 219 -7.01 3.59 -11.85
CA ALA A 219 -7.74 3.11 -10.68
C ALA A 219 -7.48 3.97 -9.41
N LEU A 220 -6.21 4.28 -9.13
CA LEU A 220 -5.84 5.11 -7.99
C LEU A 220 -6.10 6.62 -8.20
N LYS A 221 -6.47 7.02 -9.43
CA LYS A 221 -6.87 8.39 -9.77
C LYS A 221 -8.39 8.61 -9.70
N GLY A 222 -9.20 7.53 -9.56
CA GLY A 222 -10.64 7.65 -9.33
C GLY A 222 -11.53 6.59 -9.93
N SER A 223 -11.10 5.80 -10.93
CA SER A 223 -11.94 4.80 -11.62
C SER A 223 -12.15 3.50 -10.84
N LEU A 224 -11.43 3.28 -9.73
CA LEU A 224 -11.50 2.02 -8.97
C LEU A 224 -12.94 1.66 -8.55
N VAL A 225 -13.74 2.64 -8.11
CA VAL A 225 -15.12 2.38 -7.65
C VAL A 225 -16.01 1.90 -8.79
N GLU A 226 -15.77 2.34 -10.02
CA GLU A 226 -16.48 1.88 -11.21
C GLU A 226 -16.17 0.40 -11.48
N THR A 227 -14.89 0.04 -11.47
CA THR A 227 -14.45 -1.36 -11.56
C THR A 227 -15.05 -2.22 -10.45
N LEU A 228 -15.05 -1.73 -9.20
CA LEU A 228 -15.66 -2.45 -8.08
C LEU A 228 -17.17 -2.68 -8.27
N ARG A 229 -17.91 -1.72 -8.86
CA ARG A 229 -19.34 -1.85 -9.14
C ARG A 229 -19.63 -2.90 -10.22
N GLU A 230 -18.77 -2.99 -11.22
CA GLU A 230 -18.90 -3.97 -12.30
C GLU A 230 -18.56 -5.38 -11.81
N VAL A 231 -17.42 -5.54 -11.16
CA VAL A 231 -16.91 -6.84 -10.70
C VAL A 231 -17.67 -7.35 -9.48
N ARG A 232 -17.97 -6.48 -8.52
CA ARG A 232 -18.58 -6.83 -7.22
C ARG A 232 -17.78 -7.93 -6.51
N PRO A 233 -16.52 -7.65 -6.17
CA PRO A 233 -15.60 -8.67 -5.64
C PRO A 233 -16.10 -9.27 -4.31
N THR A 234 -15.65 -10.50 -4.02
CA THR A 234 -15.96 -11.20 -2.77
C THR A 234 -14.94 -10.93 -1.68
N ALA A 235 -13.71 -10.59 -2.10
CA ALA A 235 -12.63 -10.13 -1.23
C ALA A 235 -12.00 -8.85 -1.82
N PHE A 236 -11.63 -7.90 -0.97
CA PHE A 236 -11.02 -6.65 -1.38
C PHE A 236 -9.91 -6.23 -0.41
N LEU A 237 -8.72 -6.03 -0.94
CA LEU A 237 -7.58 -5.48 -0.23
C LEU A 237 -7.39 -4.02 -0.66
N GLY A 238 -7.63 -3.08 0.24
CA GLY A 238 -7.40 -1.65 0.02
C GLY A 238 -6.28 -1.15 0.93
N VAL A 239 -5.33 -0.38 0.36
CA VAL A 239 -4.40 0.38 1.21
C VAL A 239 -5.16 1.49 1.95
N PRO A 240 -4.67 1.99 3.12
CA PRO A 240 -5.39 2.97 3.93
C PRO A 240 -5.91 4.18 3.14
N ARG A 241 -5.09 4.73 2.26
CA ARG A 241 -5.47 5.88 1.44
C ARG A 241 -6.66 5.61 0.51
N VAL A 242 -6.83 4.39 0.02
CA VAL A 242 -8.01 3.99 -0.78
C VAL A 242 -9.27 4.04 0.08
N TRP A 243 -9.23 3.50 1.29
CA TRP A 243 -10.34 3.56 2.23
C TRP A 243 -10.69 4.99 2.64
N GLU A 244 -9.69 5.84 2.93
CA GLU A 244 -9.86 7.26 3.24
C GLU A 244 -10.55 8.02 2.07
N LYS A 245 -10.10 7.80 0.83
CA LYS A 245 -10.70 8.41 -0.36
C LYS A 245 -12.12 7.93 -0.61
N MET A 246 -12.41 6.65 -0.38
CA MET A 246 -13.78 6.13 -0.45
C MET A 246 -14.66 6.78 0.62
N GLU A 247 -14.19 6.91 1.85
CA GLU A 247 -14.88 7.60 2.95
C GLU A 247 -15.19 9.06 2.59
N GLU A 248 -14.19 9.83 2.14
CA GLU A 248 -14.34 11.22 1.70
C GLU A 248 -15.44 11.36 0.63
N LYS A 249 -15.38 10.50 -0.39
CA LYS A 249 -16.39 10.50 -1.47
C LYS A 249 -17.78 10.17 -0.96
N MET A 250 -17.89 9.16 -0.09
CA MET A 250 -19.19 8.77 0.48
C MET A 250 -19.78 9.85 1.38
N LYS A 251 -18.97 10.54 2.19
CA LYS A 251 -19.38 11.69 3.00
C LYS A 251 -19.87 12.83 2.10
N SER A 252 -19.13 13.17 1.05
CA SER A 252 -19.50 14.21 0.08
C SER A 252 -20.85 13.93 -0.59
N VAL A 253 -21.09 12.69 -1.04
CA VAL A 253 -22.39 12.28 -1.60
C VAL A 253 -23.50 12.35 -0.55
N GLY A 254 -23.21 11.94 0.68
CA GLY A 254 -24.14 12.00 1.81
C GLY A 254 -24.60 13.43 2.12
N MET A 255 -23.69 14.41 2.08
CA MET A 255 -23.99 15.82 2.33
C MET A 255 -24.99 16.41 1.32
N LYS A 256 -24.96 15.97 0.06
CA LYS A 256 -25.90 16.39 -0.99
C LYS A 256 -27.30 15.76 -0.86
N SER A 257 -27.50 14.84 0.09
CA SER A 257 -28.79 14.16 0.30
C SER A 257 -29.76 15.03 1.10
N SER A 258 -31.08 14.75 0.98
CA SER A 258 -32.11 15.45 1.75
C SER A 258 -31.92 15.27 3.26
N ALA A 259 -32.42 16.23 4.06
CA ALA A 259 -32.33 16.22 5.51
C ALA A 259 -32.88 14.92 6.13
N PHE A 260 -33.99 14.40 5.58
CA PHE A 260 -34.57 13.12 6.03
C PHE A 260 -33.61 11.95 5.78
N ARG A 261 -33.02 11.84 4.58
CA ARG A 261 -32.04 10.78 4.26
C ARG A 261 -30.81 10.86 5.15
N ARG A 262 -30.33 12.06 5.45
CA ARG A 262 -29.20 12.28 6.37
C ARG A 262 -29.51 11.78 7.79
N ARG A 263 -30.75 12.07 8.31
CA ARG A 263 -31.17 11.57 9.63
C ARG A 263 -31.25 10.05 9.68
N VAL A 264 -31.82 9.41 8.65
CA VAL A 264 -31.89 7.96 8.55
C VAL A 264 -30.47 7.34 8.47
N ALA A 265 -29.58 7.93 7.67
CA ALA A 265 -28.21 7.47 7.57
C ALA A 265 -27.43 7.63 8.89
N SER A 266 -27.61 8.75 9.60
CA SER A 266 -26.98 8.99 10.90
C SER A 266 -27.47 7.98 11.96
N TRP A 267 -28.79 7.76 12.03
CA TRP A 267 -29.36 6.72 12.89
C TRP A 267 -28.78 5.33 12.56
N ALA A 268 -28.78 4.95 11.28
CA ALA A 268 -28.26 3.65 10.85
C ALA A 268 -26.77 3.47 11.21
N LYS A 269 -25.94 4.51 10.99
CA LYS A 269 -24.52 4.50 11.37
C LYS A 269 -24.35 4.30 12.88
N GLY A 270 -25.11 4.99 13.71
CA GLY A 270 -25.09 4.80 15.17
C GLY A 270 -25.42 3.36 15.58
N VAL A 271 -26.50 2.80 15.01
CA VAL A 271 -26.89 1.40 15.24
C VAL A 271 -25.81 0.43 14.76
N GLY A 272 -25.23 0.69 13.57
CA GLY A 272 -24.19 -0.15 12.98
C GLY A 272 -22.93 -0.20 13.84
N LEU A 273 -22.43 0.96 14.24
CA LEU A 273 -21.22 1.06 15.06
C LEU A 273 -21.41 0.34 16.41
N GLN A 274 -22.48 0.67 17.14
CA GLN A 274 -22.74 0.04 18.44
C GLN A 274 -22.89 -1.48 18.35
N THR A 275 -23.61 -1.98 17.34
CA THR A 275 -23.80 -3.42 17.17
C THR A 275 -22.49 -4.12 16.81
N ASN A 276 -21.71 -3.56 15.88
CA ASN A 276 -20.48 -4.19 15.46
C ASN A 276 -19.36 -4.10 16.50
N LEU A 277 -19.30 -3.04 17.33
CA LEU A 277 -18.41 -2.96 18.49
C LEU A 277 -18.77 -4.03 19.55
N LYS A 278 -20.05 -4.28 19.80
CA LYS A 278 -20.48 -5.39 20.67
C LYS A 278 -20.07 -6.74 20.09
N ARG A 279 -20.28 -6.95 18.79
CA ARG A 279 -19.88 -8.20 18.10
C ARG A 279 -18.37 -8.42 18.14
N MET A 280 -17.56 -7.38 18.00
CA MET A 280 -16.11 -7.43 18.17
C MET A 280 -15.72 -7.96 19.57
N ASN A 281 -16.53 -7.67 20.61
CA ASN A 281 -16.34 -8.14 21.97
C ASN A 281 -17.06 -9.48 22.29
N GLY A 282 -17.44 -10.24 21.25
CA GLY A 282 -18.00 -11.59 21.39
C GLY A 282 -19.52 -11.67 21.55
N TYR A 283 -20.25 -10.55 21.51
CA TYR A 283 -21.71 -10.58 21.55
C TYR A 283 -22.28 -10.96 20.16
N SER A 284 -23.08 -12.03 20.11
CA SER A 284 -23.65 -12.55 18.85
C SER A 284 -25.03 -11.97 18.49
N GLU A 285 -25.69 -11.29 19.43
CA GLU A 285 -27.04 -10.78 19.20
C GLU A 285 -27.10 -9.68 18.15
N VAL A 286 -28.04 -9.82 17.21
CA VAL A 286 -28.31 -8.82 16.17
C VAL A 286 -29.65 -8.16 16.43
N PRO A 287 -29.69 -6.91 16.92
CA PRO A 287 -30.91 -6.20 17.22
C PRO A 287 -31.83 -6.02 16.01
N VAL A 288 -33.14 -5.88 16.23
CA VAL A 288 -34.13 -5.66 15.15
C VAL A 288 -33.84 -4.38 14.37
N ASN A 289 -33.48 -3.31 15.09
CA ASN A 289 -33.10 -2.02 14.47
C ASN A 289 -31.88 -2.15 13.55
N PHE A 290 -30.93 -3.03 13.84
CA PHE A 290 -29.80 -3.32 12.95
C PHE A 290 -30.26 -4.02 11.66
N ARG A 291 -31.22 -4.96 11.77
CA ARG A 291 -31.80 -5.62 10.58
C ARG A 291 -32.49 -4.60 9.68
N LEU A 292 -33.23 -3.65 10.27
CA LEU A 292 -33.88 -2.57 9.55
C LEU A 292 -32.84 -1.62 8.89
N ALA A 293 -31.82 -1.19 9.63
CA ALA A 293 -30.73 -0.37 9.12
C ALA A 293 -29.99 -1.07 7.95
N LYS A 294 -29.81 -2.40 8.04
CA LYS A 294 -29.21 -3.21 6.96
C LYS A 294 -30.02 -3.11 5.66
N GLN A 295 -31.34 -3.17 5.73
CA GLN A 295 -32.19 -3.10 4.54
C GLN A 295 -32.27 -1.66 3.98
N LEU A 296 -32.42 -0.67 4.84
CA LEU A 296 -32.63 0.71 4.43
C LEU A 296 -31.35 1.41 3.95
N VAL A 297 -30.20 1.10 4.60
CA VAL A 297 -28.95 1.85 4.40
C VAL A 297 -27.80 0.94 3.94
N TYR A 298 -27.38 -0.06 4.76
CA TYR A 298 -26.11 -0.74 4.51
C TYR A 298 -26.05 -1.47 3.17
N LYS A 299 -27.11 -2.20 2.79
CA LYS A 299 -27.15 -2.88 1.47
C LYS A 299 -27.02 -1.89 0.31
N LYS A 300 -27.67 -0.71 0.43
CA LYS A 300 -27.63 0.31 -0.62
C LYS A 300 -26.25 0.94 -0.74
N VAL A 301 -25.64 1.25 0.41
CA VAL A 301 -24.29 1.82 0.45
C VAL A 301 -23.27 0.84 -0.12
N ARG A 302 -23.27 -0.42 0.35
CA ARG A 302 -22.36 -1.45 -0.15
C ARG A 302 -22.50 -1.66 -1.66
N LYS A 303 -23.73 -1.68 -2.18
CA LYS A 303 -23.98 -1.76 -3.62
C LYS A 303 -23.46 -0.53 -4.37
N ALA A 304 -23.61 0.66 -3.78
CA ALA A 304 -23.15 1.90 -4.40
C ALA A 304 -21.62 2.00 -4.55
N ILE A 305 -20.86 1.28 -3.73
CA ILE A 305 -19.39 1.21 -3.81
C ILE A 305 -18.90 -0.13 -4.38
N GLY A 306 -19.81 -1.01 -4.84
CA GLY A 306 -19.46 -2.30 -5.43
C GLY A 306 -19.01 -3.39 -4.46
N LEU A 307 -19.19 -3.20 -3.14
CA LEU A 307 -18.75 -4.14 -2.10
C LEU A 307 -19.93 -4.94 -1.49
N ASP A 308 -21.05 -5.07 -2.19
CA ASP A 308 -22.25 -5.74 -1.67
C ASP A 308 -22.09 -7.26 -1.55
N ARG A 309 -21.20 -7.87 -2.34
CA ARG A 309 -20.81 -9.29 -2.24
C ARG A 309 -19.55 -9.49 -1.39
N CYS A 310 -18.81 -8.43 -1.10
CA CYS A 310 -17.54 -8.50 -0.41
C CYS A 310 -17.73 -8.86 1.07
N THR A 311 -17.24 -10.02 1.47
CA THR A 311 -17.27 -10.48 2.87
C THR A 311 -15.93 -10.30 3.57
N LYS A 312 -14.88 -10.04 2.81
CA LYS A 312 -13.48 -9.98 3.23
C LYS A 312 -12.88 -8.63 2.78
N CYS A 313 -13.05 -7.59 3.60
CA CYS A 313 -12.47 -6.26 3.35
C CYS A 313 -11.23 -6.11 4.21
N TYR A 314 -10.08 -5.94 3.58
CA TYR A 314 -8.78 -5.84 4.25
C TYR A 314 -8.09 -4.50 4.00
N THR A 315 -7.22 -4.12 4.93
CA THR A 315 -6.28 -3.02 4.79
C THR A 315 -4.90 -3.42 5.33
N GLY A 316 -3.86 -2.85 4.75
CA GLY A 316 -2.47 -3.11 5.17
C GLY A 316 -1.47 -2.23 4.46
N ALA A 317 -0.19 -2.56 4.60
CA ALA A 317 0.97 -1.84 4.07
C ALA A 317 1.28 -0.49 4.74
N ALA A 318 0.32 0.16 5.40
CA ALA A 318 0.51 1.39 6.16
C ALA A 318 -0.54 1.49 7.29
N PRO A 319 -0.32 2.34 8.30
CA PRO A 319 -1.33 2.60 9.33
C PRO A 319 -2.61 3.22 8.75
N ILE A 320 -3.75 2.89 9.34
CA ILE A 320 -5.06 3.47 9.04
C ILE A 320 -5.63 4.13 10.29
N THR A 321 -6.34 5.25 10.13
CA THR A 321 -6.93 5.94 11.26
C THR A 321 -8.10 5.16 11.84
N ARG A 322 -8.27 5.23 13.16
CA ARG A 322 -9.39 4.61 13.85
C ARG A 322 -10.73 5.15 13.36
N ASP A 323 -10.81 6.43 13.06
CA ASP A 323 -12.03 7.08 12.58
C ASP A 323 -12.50 6.50 11.25
N THR A 324 -11.58 6.25 10.32
CA THR A 324 -11.88 5.57 9.06
C THR A 324 -12.39 4.14 9.29
N LEU A 325 -11.75 3.39 10.18
CA LEU A 325 -12.21 2.04 10.54
C LEU A 325 -13.61 2.06 11.17
N GLU A 326 -13.88 2.96 12.10
CA GLU A 326 -15.19 3.14 12.75
C GLU A 326 -16.27 3.61 11.76
N TYR A 327 -15.89 4.47 10.80
CA TYR A 327 -16.79 4.91 9.74
C TYR A 327 -17.31 3.72 8.92
N PHE A 328 -16.43 2.88 8.39
CA PHE A 328 -16.82 1.69 7.63
C PHE A 328 -17.54 0.65 8.51
N LEU A 329 -17.09 0.47 9.73
CA LEU A 329 -17.75 -0.42 10.70
C LEU A 329 -19.20 0.02 10.98
N SER A 330 -19.45 1.35 11.03
CA SER A 330 -20.79 1.92 11.19
C SER A 330 -21.74 1.58 10.03
N LEU A 331 -21.18 1.30 8.85
CA LEU A 331 -21.91 0.88 7.65
C LEU A 331 -21.94 -0.64 7.45
N ASN A 332 -21.56 -1.38 8.49
CA ASN A 332 -21.43 -2.83 8.46
C ASN A 332 -20.43 -3.35 7.40
N ILE A 333 -19.35 -2.60 7.23
CA ILE A 333 -18.18 -2.97 6.41
C ILE A 333 -16.98 -3.04 7.35
N PRO A 334 -16.75 -4.15 8.04
CA PRO A 334 -15.54 -4.28 8.85
C PRO A 334 -14.33 -4.29 7.93
N VAL A 335 -13.49 -3.27 8.03
CA VAL A 335 -12.18 -3.22 7.38
C VAL A 335 -11.18 -3.82 8.34
N LEU A 336 -10.62 -4.97 7.95
CA LEU A 336 -9.77 -5.81 8.77
C LEU A 336 -8.31 -5.49 8.49
N GLU A 337 -7.55 -5.24 9.53
CA GLU A 337 -6.14 -4.90 9.37
C GLU A 337 -5.30 -6.17 9.25
N LEU A 338 -4.29 -6.10 8.38
CA LEU A 338 -3.24 -7.10 8.25
C LEU A 338 -1.87 -6.42 8.29
N TYR A 339 -0.86 -7.16 8.75
CA TYR A 339 0.50 -6.67 8.85
C TYR A 339 1.48 -7.69 8.31
N GLY A 340 2.49 -7.20 7.63
CA GLY A 340 3.60 -7.93 7.07
C GLY A 340 4.44 -7.05 6.17
N MET A 341 5.43 -7.62 5.54
CA MET A 341 6.41 -6.93 4.73
C MET A 341 6.89 -7.82 3.59
N SER A 342 7.71 -7.30 2.69
CA SER A 342 8.26 -8.10 1.59
C SER A 342 9.13 -9.24 2.13
N GLU A 343 9.88 -8.96 3.18
CA GLU A 343 10.76 -9.90 3.86
C GLU A 343 10.01 -11.03 4.61
N SER A 344 8.70 -10.88 4.80
CA SER A 344 7.81 -11.95 5.30
C SER A 344 6.88 -12.52 4.21
N SER A 345 7.23 -12.36 2.93
CA SER A 345 6.45 -12.86 1.78
C SER A 345 4.99 -12.37 1.77
N GLY A 346 4.71 -11.23 2.39
CA GLY A 346 3.39 -10.66 2.58
C GLY A 346 2.92 -10.74 4.04
N PRO A 347 1.69 -11.25 4.32
CA PRO A 347 1.10 -11.15 5.64
C PRO A 347 1.78 -12.04 6.67
N HIS A 348 2.00 -11.50 7.87
CA HIS A 348 2.43 -12.20 9.07
C HIS A 348 1.29 -12.33 10.08
N THR A 349 0.55 -11.23 10.32
CA THR A 349 -0.67 -11.23 11.13
C THR A 349 -1.86 -10.75 10.33
N VAL A 350 -3.04 -11.25 10.67
CA VAL A 350 -4.30 -10.92 9.99
C VAL A 350 -5.44 -10.91 10.98
N SER A 351 -6.29 -9.88 10.90
CA SER A 351 -7.57 -9.84 11.59
C SER A 351 -8.63 -10.68 10.87
N LEU A 352 -9.53 -11.30 11.62
CA LEU A 352 -10.62 -12.11 11.07
C LEU A 352 -11.98 -11.45 11.36
N PRO A 353 -13.02 -11.67 10.52
CA PRO A 353 -14.35 -11.06 10.73
C PRO A 353 -14.99 -11.37 12.09
N HIS A 354 -14.61 -12.51 12.68
CA HIS A 354 -15.10 -12.96 14.01
C HIS A 354 -14.07 -12.78 15.13
N ALA A 355 -12.86 -12.31 14.80
CA ALA A 355 -11.76 -12.11 15.75
C ALA A 355 -10.89 -10.94 15.30
N PHE A 356 -11.32 -9.72 15.62
CA PHE A 356 -10.57 -8.50 15.31
C PHE A 356 -10.73 -7.46 16.44
N LYS A 357 -9.81 -6.52 16.49
CA LYS A 357 -9.88 -5.31 17.32
C LYS A 357 -9.47 -4.11 16.48
N LEU A 358 -10.16 -3.01 16.62
CA LEU A 358 -9.81 -1.77 15.90
C LEU A 358 -8.42 -1.29 16.30
N GLY A 359 -7.58 -0.99 15.30
CA GLY A 359 -6.18 -0.60 15.49
C GLY A 359 -5.23 -1.76 15.74
N SER A 360 -5.71 -3.01 15.70
CA SER A 360 -4.88 -4.20 15.78
C SER A 360 -4.73 -4.88 14.43
N CYS A 361 -3.53 -5.32 14.12
CA CYS A 361 -3.23 -6.09 12.92
C CYS A 361 -3.63 -7.59 13.03
N GLY A 362 -4.43 -7.94 14.05
CA GLY A 362 -4.90 -9.32 14.24
C GLY A 362 -3.89 -10.21 14.96
N LYS A 363 -3.91 -11.48 14.58
CA LYS A 363 -3.04 -12.52 15.15
C LYS A 363 -2.17 -13.14 14.05
N GLU A 364 -1.08 -13.77 14.46
CA GLU A 364 -0.15 -14.44 13.54
C GLU A 364 -0.83 -15.57 12.75
N LEU A 365 -0.38 -15.76 11.52
CA LEU A 365 -0.80 -16.88 10.69
C LEU A 365 -0.40 -18.20 11.34
N THR A 366 -1.20 -19.23 11.14
CA THR A 366 -0.88 -20.57 11.63
C THR A 366 0.47 -21.05 11.07
N GLY A 367 1.40 -21.36 11.96
CA GLY A 367 2.77 -21.76 11.61
C GLY A 367 3.77 -20.61 11.49
N CYS A 368 3.35 -19.40 11.84
CA CYS A 368 4.23 -18.26 12.09
C CYS A 368 4.36 -18.01 13.59
N HIS A 369 5.46 -17.36 13.99
CA HIS A 369 5.72 -16.97 15.36
C HIS A 369 6.15 -15.52 15.44
N THR A 370 5.62 -14.82 16.43
CA THR A 370 5.94 -13.42 16.74
C THR A 370 6.71 -13.34 18.05
N LEU A 371 7.83 -12.62 18.04
CA LEU A 371 8.57 -12.26 19.24
C LEU A 371 8.58 -10.73 19.38
N ILE A 372 8.25 -10.22 20.55
CA ILE A 372 8.50 -8.83 20.91
C ILE A 372 9.88 -8.77 21.57
N HIS A 373 10.86 -8.30 20.80
CA HIS A 373 12.26 -8.28 21.22
C HIS A 373 12.54 -7.07 22.13
N LYS A 374 13.16 -7.30 23.29
CA LYS A 374 13.50 -6.29 24.31
C LYS A 374 12.34 -5.36 24.65
N PRO A 375 11.21 -5.88 25.13
CA PRO A 375 10.07 -5.05 25.48
C PRO A 375 10.39 -4.10 26.65
N ASP A 376 9.87 -2.88 26.56
CA ASP A 376 9.91 -1.90 27.63
C ASP A 376 8.88 -2.21 28.75
N ARG A 377 8.70 -1.26 29.71
CA ARG A 377 7.76 -1.41 30.83
C ARG A 377 6.30 -1.52 30.39
N ASP A 378 5.97 -1.00 29.19
CA ASP A 378 4.63 -1.03 28.60
C ASP A 378 4.44 -2.23 27.66
N GLY A 379 5.45 -3.11 27.57
CA GLY A 379 5.46 -4.30 26.74
C GLY A 379 5.75 -3.99 25.25
N ILE A 380 6.21 -2.79 24.93
CA ILE A 380 6.53 -2.36 23.58
C ILE A 380 7.99 -2.72 23.27
N GLY A 381 8.21 -3.45 22.18
CA GLY A 381 9.54 -3.79 21.69
C GLY A 381 9.53 -4.00 20.19
N GLU A 382 10.67 -4.38 19.62
CA GLU A 382 10.75 -4.69 18.20
C GLU A 382 9.98 -5.97 17.88
N ILE A 383 9.17 -5.92 16.83
CA ILE A 383 8.41 -7.07 16.34
C ILE A 383 9.33 -7.91 15.47
N CYS A 384 9.58 -9.16 15.87
CA CYS A 384 10.38 -10.11 15.11
C CYS A 384 9.53 -11.30 14.65
N PHE A 385 9.84 -11.85 13.48
CA PHE A 385 9.10 -12.94 12.85
C PHE A 385 9.95 -14.19 12.71
N SER A 386 9.31 -15.35 12.85
CA SER A 386 9.89 -16.64 12.49
C SER A 386 8.84 -17.51 11.80
N GLY A 387 9.25 -18.28 10.80
CA GLY A 387 8.38 -19.16 10.03
C GLY A 387 8.82 -19.32 8.58
N ARG A 388 8.13 -20.20 7.85
CA ARG A 388 8.43 -20.49 6.43
C ARG A 388 8.18 -19.31 5.47
N HIS A 389 7.51 -18.26 5.91
CA HIS A 389 7.26 -17.04 5.16
C HIS A 389 8.44 -16.05 5.20
N VAL A 390 9.42 -16.26 6.08
CA VAL A 390 10.61 -15.40 6.17
C VAL A 390 11.50 -15.59 4.95
N PHE A 391 11.91 -14.49 4.33
CA PHE A 391 12.68 -14.45 3.10
C PHE A 391 14.08 -15.10 3.21
N MET A 392 14.72 -15.31 2.06
CA MET A 392 16.06 -15.91 2.01
C MET A 392 17.19 -14.93 2.35
N GLY A 393 16.92 -13.63 2.24
CA GLY A 393 17.89 -12.56 2.40
C GLY A 393 17.78 -11.52 1.27
N TYR A 394 18.68 -10.54 1.27
CA TYR A 394 18.78 -9.52 0.23
C TYR A 394 19.80 -9.91 -0.82
N LEU A 395 19.43 -9.80 -2.10
CA LEU A 395 20.30 -10.12 -3.23
C LEU A 395 21.58 -9.26 -3.20
N ASN A 396 22.74 -9.90 -3.26
CA ASN A 396 24.06 -9.24 -3.24
C ASN A 396 24.32 -8.34 -2.00
N MET A 397 23.59 -8.53 -0.89
CA MET A 397 23.71 -7.72 0.33
C MET A 397 23.76 -8.61 1.58
N GLU A 398 24.83 -9.40 1.73
CA GLU A 398 24.97 -10.35 2.84
C GLU A 398 24.96 -9.66 4.21
N ASP A 399 25.65 -8.51 4.34
CA ASP A 399 25.68 -7.75 5.60
C ASP A 399 24.29 -7.27 5.99
N LYS A 400 23.50 -6.79 5.02
CA LYS A 400 22.12 -6.36 5.27
C LYS A 400 21.20 -7.53 5.61
N THR A 401 21.47 -8.70 5.07
CA THR A 401 20.77 -9.92 5.43
C THR A 401 21.05 -10.33 6.89
N LYS A 402 22.32 -10.28 7.31
CA LYS A 402 22.73 -10.53 8.71
C LYS A 402 22.19 -9.51 9.70
N GLU A 403 22.02 -8.24 9.27
CA GLU A 403 21.33 -7.21 10.08
C GLU A 403 19.83 -7.49 10.25
N ALA A 404 19.20 -8.12 9.24
CA ALA A 404 17.76 -8.36 9.23
C ALA A 404 17.36 -9.70 9.85
N ILE A 405 18.16 -10.74 9.70
CA ILE A 405 17.92 -12.08 10.26
C ILE A 405 19.03 -12.36 11.25
N ASP A 406 18.66 -12.59 12.51
CA ASP A 406 19.62 -12.92 13.57
C ASP A 406 20.10 -14.40 13.50
N GLU A 407 21.03 -14.76 14.38
CA GLU A 407 21.61 -16.10 14.44
C GLU A 407 20.60 -17.20 14.79
N ASP A 408 19.49 -16.85 15.46
CA ASP A 408 18.39 -17.75 15.83
C ASP A 408 17.33 -17.85 14.73
N GLY A 409 17.49 -17.12 13.61
CA GLY A 409 16.61 -17.12 12.45
C GLY A 409 15.38 -16.21 12.59
N TRP A 410 15.38 -15.29 13.55
CA TRP A 410 14.33 -14.27 13.66
C TRP A 410 14.57 -13.12 12.70
N LEU A 411 13.55 -12.80 11.93
CA LEU A 411 13.51 -11.59 11.10
C LEU A 411 13.16 -10.39 11.98
N HIS A 412 14.07 -9.43 12.08
CA HIS A 412 13.87 -8.14 12.71
C HIS A 412 13.12 -7.18 11.77
N SER A 413 11.87 -6.86 12.08
CA SER A 413 11.03 -6.06 11.18
C SER A 413 11.40 -4.57 11.15
N GLY A 414 12.05 -4.08 12.20
CA GLY A 414 12.27 -2.66 12.43
C GLY A 414 11.01 -1.91 12.85
N ASP A 415 9.91 -2.60 13.09
CA ASP A 415 8.65 -2.04 13.60
C ASP A 415 8.52 -2.30 15.10
N LEU A 416 7.95 -1.35 15.83
CA LEU A 416 7.67 -1.46 17.26
C LEU A 416 6.23 -1.86 17.50
N GLY A 417 5.99 -2.71 18.47
CA GLY A 417 4.64 -3.12 18.83
C GLY A 417 4.56 -3.93 20.10
N LYS A 418 3.35 -4.37 20.41
CA LYS A 418 3.04 -5.21 21.56
C LYS A 418 1.84 -6.11 21.30
N HIS A 419 1.76 -7.19 22.03
CA HIS A 419 0.52 -7.97 22.14
C HIS A 419 -0.36 -7.47 23.29
N ASP A 420 -1.66 -7.52 23.10
CA ASP A 420 -2.57 -7.41 24.22
C ASP A 420 -2.74 -8.78 24.92
N LYS A 421 -3.53 -8.79 26.02
CA LYS A 421 -3.82 -10.00 26.81
C LYS A 421 -4.50 -11.13 26.01
N ASP A 422 -5.14 -10.81 24.90
CA ASP A 422 -5.85 -11.76 24.05
C ASP A 422 -5.01 -12.20 22.85
N GLY A 423 -3.73 -11.76 22.76
CA GLY A 423 -2.78 -12.11 21.73
C GLY A 423 -2.93 -11.33 20.41
N PHE A 424 -3.65 -10.19 20.44
CA PHE A 424 -3.73 -9.31 19.28
C PHE A 424 -2.50 -8.42 19.21
N LEU A 425 -1.90 -8.30 18.01
CA LEU A 425 -0.72 -7.47 17.76
C LEU A 425 -1.13 -6.02 17.46
N PHE A 426 -0.52 -5.07 18.14
CA PHE A 426 -0.64 -3.63 17.92
C PHE A 426 0.71 -3.05 17.52
N ILE A 427 0.77 -2.36 16.38
CA ILE A 427 1.96 -1.64 15.94
C ILE A 427 1.92 -0.24 16.52
N THR A 428 3.01 0.20 17.14
CA THR A 428 3.12 1.50 17.81
C THR A 428 4.04 2.47 17.08
N GLY A 429 4.88 1.98 16.17
CA GLY A 429 5.78 2.82 15.39
C GLY A 429 6.80 2.04 14.59
N ARG A 430 7.75 2.76 14.02
CA ARG A 430 8.87 2.19 13.27
C ARG A 430 10.19 2.72 13.81
N ILE A 431 11.14 1.85 14.11
CA ILE A 431 12.43 2.22 14.74
C ILE A 431 13.16 3.31 13.95
N LYS A 432 13.25 3.16 12.62
CA LYS A 432 13.95 4.11 11.75
C LYS A 432 13.18 5.42 11.49
N GLU A 433 11.91 5.48 11.84
CA GLU A 433 11.07 6.67 11.71
C GLU A 433 10.92 7.40 13.05
N LEU A 434 11.45 6.84 14.16
CA LEU A 434 11.47 7.54 15.43
C LEU A 434 12.22 8.87 15.29
N ILE A 435 11.60 9.92 15.78
CA ILE A 435 12.22 11.23 15.91
C ILE A 435 12.97 11.23 17.24
N ILE A 436 14.29 11.37 17.18
CA ILE A 436 15.12 11.49 18.36
C ILE A 436 15.36 12.98 18.61
N THR A 437 14.69 13.53 19.61
CA THR A 437 14.84 14.94 19.96
C THR A 437 16.23 15.26 20.49
N ALA A 438 16.61 16.55 20.55
CA ALA A 438 17.86 16.98 21.16
C ALA A 438 17.99 16.54 22.64
N GLY A 439 16.88 16.28 23.33
CA GLY A 439 16.83 15.73 24.68
C GLY A 439 16.99 14.20 24.74
N GLY A 440 17.13 13.52 23.61
CA GLY A 440 17.29 12.06 23.55
C GLY A 440 15.98 11.25 23.70
N GLU A 441 14.82 11.90 23.63
CA GLU A 441 13.54 11.20 23.70
C GLU A 441 13.15 10.65 22.31
N ASN A 442 12.79 9.37 22.26
CA ASN A 442 12.35 8.67 21.06
C ASN A 442 10.84 8.87 20.87
N ILE A 443 10.44 9.55 19.81
CA ILE A 443 9.04 9.89 19.54
C ILE A 443 8.56 9.22 18.26
N PRO A 444 7.56 8.33 18.33
CA PRO A 444 6.91 7.77 17.17
C PRO A 444 6.03 8.85 16.50
N PRO A 445 6.29 9.22 15.22
CA PRO A 445 5.58 10.34 14.61
C PRO A 445 4.13 10.02 14.24
N VAL A 446 3.87 8.80 13.76
CA VAL A 446 2.58 8.43 13.16
C VAL A 446 1.39 8.61 14.11
N PRO A 447 1.44 8.21 15.39
CA PRO A 447 0.32 8.42 16.32
C PRO A 447 -0.04 9.91 16.50
N ILE A 448 0.97 10.79 16.49
CA ILE A 448 0.78 12.23 16.64
C ILE A 448 0.19 12.83 15.36
N GLU A 449 0.69 12.42 14.19
CA GLU A 449 0.19 12.82 12.88
C GLU A 449 -1.27 12.42 12.68
N ASP A 450 -1.63 11.21 13.06
CA ASP A 450 -3.01 10.71 12.97
C ASP A 450 -3.93 11.45 13.95
N ALA A 451 -3.46 11.76 15.15
CA ALA A 451 -4.22 12.55 16.12
C ALA A 451 -4.53 13.96 15.56
N VAL A 452 -3.58 14.59 14.86
CA VAL A 452 -3.80 15.91 14.23
C VAL A 452 -4.79 15.81 13.08
N LYS A 453 -4.68 14.82 12.20
CA LYS A 453 -5.65 14.59 11.10
C LYS A 453 -7.07 14.37 11.63
N ASN A 454 -7.21 13.67 12.75
CA ASN A 454 -8.50 13.44 13.38
C ASN A 454 -9.06 14.72 14.04
N ALA A 455 -8.21 15.51 14.70
CA ALA A 455 -8.61 16.76 15.34
C ALA A 455 -8.98 17.87 14.35
N VAL A 456 -8.41 17.84 13.13
CA VAL A 456 -8.59 18.86 12.09
C VAL A 456 -8.97 18.18 10.75
N PRO A 457 -10.26 17.95 10.50
CA PRO A 457 -10.73 17.12 9.38
C PRO A 457 -10.35 17.61 7.97
N ILE A 458 -9.97 18.87 7.80
CA ILE A 458 -9.52 19.41 6.50
C ILE A 458 -8.06 19.06 6.17
N ILE A 459 -7.30 18.56 7.13
CA ILE A 459 -5.92 18.12 6.88
C ILE A 459 -5.93 16.83 6.07
N SER A 460 -5.21 16.85 4.95
CA SER A 460 -4.99 15.68 4.09
C SER A 460 -3.82 14.86 4.58
N ASN A 461 -2.68 15.51 4.76
CA ASN A 461 -1.47 14.89 5.27
C ASN A 461 -0.87 15.74 6.39
N ALA A 462 -0.27 15.05 7.35
CA ALA A 462 0.49 15.64 8.44
C ALA A 462 1.82 14.90 8.53
N MET A 463 2.92 15.62 8.61
CA MET A 463 4.24 15.05 8.79
C MET A 463 4.98 15.75 9.93
N LEU A 464 5.27 14.98 10.99
CA LEU A 464 6.03 15.45 12.14
C LEU A 464 7.51 15.53 11.79
N VAL A 465 8.16 16.61 12.18
CA VAL A 465 9.60 16.85 12.04
C VAL A 465 10.20 17.32 13.37
N GLY A 466 11.48 17.08 13.58
CA GLY A 466 12.15 17.48 14.84
C GLY A 466 13.32 16.58 15.23
N ASP A 467 13.81 15.74 14.32
CA ASP A 467 14.99 14.91 14.59
C ASP A 467 16.18 15.79 14.96
N LYS A 468 16.83 15.48 16.10
CA LYS A 468 17.91 16.25 16.71
C LYS A 468 17.58 17.72 17.00
N ALA A 469 16.31 18.11 16.92
CA ALA A 469 15.85 19.47 17.17
C ALA A 469 15.36 19.67 18.60
N LYS A 470 15.28 20.94 19.04
CA LYS A 470 14.85 21.31 20.40
C LYS A 470 13.38 21.07 20.67
N PHE A 471 12.56 21.02 19.63
CA PHE A 471 11.11 20.81 19.71
C PHE A 471 10.58 20.20 18.40
N LEU A 472 9.37 19.67 18.47
CA LEU A 472 8.67 19.13 17.31
C LEU A 472 7.94 20.24 16.54
N ALA A 473 7.99 20.12 15.21
CA ALA A 473 7.18 20.92 14.31
C ALA A 473 6.45 20.02 13.31
N MET A 474 5.48 20.57 12.58
CA MET A 474 4.65 19.79 11.68
C MET A 474 4.44 20.47 10.33
N LEU A 475 4.60 19.70 9.25
CA LEU A 475 4.18 20.05 7.91
C LEU A 475 2.75 19.54 7.70
N LEU A 476 1.87 20.40 7.21
CA LEU A 476 0.45 20.10 7.00
C LEU A 476 0.06 20.39 5.56
N THR A 477 -0.82 19.57 5.00
CA THR A 477 -1.45 19.81 3.70
C THR A 477 -2.96 19.75 3.84
N LEU A 478 -3.68 20.48 2.97
CA LEU A 478 -5.13 20.53 2.97
C LEU A 478 -5.73 19.56 1.95
N LYS A 479 -6.94 19.08 2.23
CA LYS A 479 -7.72 18.27 1.29
C LYS A 479 -8.15 19.12 0.10
N CYS A 480 -7.58 18.83 -1.06
CA CYS A 480 -7.87 19.50 -2.32
C CYS A 480 -8.36 18.52 -3.39
N VAL A 481 -8.97 19.08 -4.44
CA VAL A 481 -9.39 18.31 -5.60
C VAL A 481 -8.15 17.86 -6.37
N VAL A 482 -8.14 16.60 -6.77
CA VAL A 482 -7.05 16.02 -7.55
C VAL A 482 -7.48 16.03 -9.02
N ASP A 483 -6.58 16.47 -9.89
CA ASP A 483 -6.77 16.38 -11.33
C ASP A 483 -6.84 14.92 -11.77
N VAL A 484 -7.90 14.56 -12.49
CA VAL A 484 -8.17 13.17 -12.86
C VAL A 484 -7.19 12.67 -13.93
N GLU A 485 -6.72 13.56 -14.81
CA GLU A 485 -5.83 13.17 -15.91
C GLU A 485 -4.38 13.00 -15.42
N THR A 486 -3.88 13.97 -14.66
CA THR A 486 -2.49 13.96 -14.20
C THR A 486 -2.30 13.24 -12.86
N GLY A 487 -3.34 13.22 -12.00
CA GLY A 487 -3.22 12.76 -10.62
C GLY A 487 -2.54 13.78 -9.70
N GLU A 488 -2.32 15.01 -10.17
CA GLU A 488 -1.74 16.08 -9.36
C GLU A 488 -2.79 16.72 -8.43
N PRO A 489 -2.38 17.12 -7.21
CA PRO A 489 -3.22 17.93 -6.34
C PRO A 489 -3.46 19.32 -6.95
N GLY A 490 -4.73 19.71 -7.08
CA GLY A 490 -5.14 21.05 -7.47
C GLY A 490 -5.11 22.04 -6.30
N ASP A 491 -5.55 23.26 -6.57
CA ASP A 491 -5.67 24.32 -5.56
C ASP A 491 -7.06 24.39 -4.92
N GLU A 492 -8.11 23.90 -5.62
CA GLU A 492 -9.48 23.89 -5.11
C GLU A 492 -9.65 22.91 -3.94
N LEU A 493 -10.31 23.40 -2.88
CA LEU A 493 -10.62 22.54 -1.72
C LEU A 493 -11.68 21.50 -2.08
N THR A 494 -11.59 20.33 -1.45
CA THR A 494 -12.65 19.32 -1.57
C THR A 494 -13.98 19.85 -1.00
N PRO A 495 -15.14 19.33 -1.45
CA PRO A 495 -16.45 19.74 -0.91
C PRO A 495 -16.54 19.62 0.62
N GLU A 496 -15.90 18.61 1.21
CA GLU A 496 -15.83 18.42 2.66
C GLU A 496 -15.02 19.55 3.34
N ALA A 497 -13.86 19.88 2.77
CA ALA A 497 -13.02 20.95 3.28
C ALA A 497 -13.72 22.32 3.15
N LEU A 498 -14.40 22.57 2.03
CA LEU A 498 -15.22 23.78 1.84
C LEU A 498 -16.33 23.90 2.88
N GLU A 499 -17.05 22.81 3.15
CA GLU A 499 -18.12 22.82 4.17
C GLU A 499 -17.55 23.10 5.57
N TYR A 500 -16.40 22.50 5.87
CA TYR A 500 -15.72 22.75 7.14
C TYR A 500 -15.30 24.22 7.27
N CYS A 501 -14.66 24.80 6.24
CA CYS A 501 -14.29 26.22 6.21
C CYS A 501 -15.49 27.14 6.42
N ARG A 502 -16.61 26.86 5.74
CA ARG A 502 -17.85 27.63 5.91
C ARG A 502 -18.42 27.57 7.33
N LYS A 503 -18.35 26.39 7.98
CA LYS A 503 -18.76 26.24 9.39
C LYS A 503 -17.88 27.04 10.34
N LEU A 504 -16.63 27.29 9.98
CA LEU A 504 -15.72 28.15 10.73
C LEU A 504 -15.93 29.65 10.43
N GLY A 505 -16.74 29.98 9.40
CA GLY A 505 -16.94 31.36 8.95
C GLY A 505 -15.96 31.81 7.85
N SER A 506 -15.10 30.92 7.36
CA SER A 506 -14.22 31.22 6.22
C SER A 506 -14.96 31.15 4.89
N GLN A 507 -14.60 32.06 3.96
CA GLN A 507 -15.12 32.10 2.59
C GLN A 507 -14.10 31.53 1.58
N ALA A 508 -12.92 31.11 2.04
CA ALA A 508 -11.88 30.58 1.17
C ALA A 508 -12.34 29.31 0.45
N SER A 509 -12.01 29.21 -0.81
CA SER A 509 -12.35 28.09 -1.70
C SER A 509 -11.11 27.32 -2.17
N THR A 510 -9.95 27.91 -2.02
CA THR A 510 -8.67 27.34 -2.48
C THR A 510 -7.63 27.30 -1.36
N VAL A 511 -6.64 26.44 -1.54
CA VAL A 511 -5.50 26.34 -0.61
C VAL A 511 -4.69 27.64 -0.61
N SER A 512 -4.44 28.20 -1.79
CA SER A 512 -3.69 29.46 -1.95
C SER A 512 -4.38 30.65 -1.29
N GLU A 513 -5.73 30.74 -1.32
CA GLU A 513 -6.47 31.76 -0.58
C GLU A 513 -6.25 31.64 0.94
N ILE A 514 -6.34 30.43 1.50
CA ILE A 514 -6.12 30.19 2.93
C ILE A 514 -4.71 30.61 3.35
N ILE A 515 -3.70 30.25 2.56
CA ILE A 515 -2.29 30.51 2.90
C ILE A 515 -1.93 31.97 2.72
N SER A 516 -2.30 32.59 1.58
CA SER A 516 -1.93 33.98 1.26
C SER A 516 -2.60 34.99 2.19
N SER A 517 -3.88 34.78 2.53
CA SER A 517 -4.60 35.63 3.47
C SER A 517 -4.33 35.30 4.94
N LYS A 518 -3.66 34.17 5.22
CA LYS A 518 -3.57 33.58 6.57
C LYS A 518 -4.94 33.51 7.24
N ASP A 519 -5.90 32.89 6.54
CA ASP A 519 -7.31 32.83 6.97
C ASP A 519 -7.41 32.53 8.48
N GLN A 520 -7.84 33.53 9.25
CA GLN A 520 -7.80 33.47 10.71
C GLN A 520 -8.68 32.35 11.27
N ALA A 521 -9.81 32.06 10.63
CA ALA A 521 -10.74 31.03 11.08
C ALA A 521 -10.13 29.62 10.91
N VAL A 522 -9.52 29.38 9.76
CA VAL A 522 -8.86 28.11 9.44
C VAL A 522 -7.61 27.92 10.29
N TYR A 523 -6.74 28.96 10.39
CA TYR A 523 -5.52 28.88 11.21
C TYR A 523 -5.83 28.68 12.70
N ALA A 524 -6.88 29.35 13.22
CA ALA A 524 -7.31 29.16 14.60
C ALA A 524 -7.86 27.74 14.84
N ALA A 525 -8.57 27.17 13.88
CA ALA A 525 -9.08 25.81 13.98
C ALA A 525 -7.94 24.76 13.98
N ILE A 526 -6.94 24.95 13.11
CA ILE A 526 -5.74 24.09 13.08
C ILE A 526 -4.98 24.21 14.42
N GLN A 527 -4.73 25.44 14.89
CA GLN A 527 -4.03 25.65 16.17
C GLN A 527 -4.80 25.03 17.33
N LYS A 528 -6.13 25.14 17.37
CA LYS A 528 -6.97 24.52 18.39
C LYS A 528 -6.87 22.99 18.35
N GLY A 529 -6.89 22.40 17.14
CA GLY A 529 -6.71 20.94 16.99
C GLY A 529 -5.34 20.46 17.49
N ILE A 530 -4.27 21.17 17.12
CA ILE A 530 -2.91 20.87 17.59
C ILE A 530 -2.82 21.03 19.10
N SER A 531 -3.43 22.06 19.68
CA SER A 531 -3.45 22.26 21.13
C SER A 531 -4.15 21.11 21.84
N ALA A 532 -5.28 20.63 21.32
CA ALA A 532 -5.98 19.47 21.86
C ALA A 532 -5.14 18.19 21.80
N VAL A 533 -4.39 17.97 20.70
CA VAL A 533 -3.45 16.85 20.59
C VAL A 533 -2.31 16.99 21.62
N ASN A 534 -1.80 18.19 21.82
CA ASN A 534 -0.73 18.48 22.79
C ASN A 534 -1.19 18.27 24.25
N GLU A 535 -2.47 18.45 24.57
CA GLU A 535 -3.03 18.15 25.89
C GLU A 535 -2.94 16.65 26.22
N GLY A 536 -3.08 15.80 25.21
CA GLY A 536 -2.94 14.35 25.34
C GLY A 536 -1.49 13.82 25.29
N ALA A 537 -0.49 14.70 25.11
CA ALA A 537 0.92 14.29 25.01
C ALA A 537 1.45 13.74 26.34
N VAL A 538 2.16 12.61 26.26
CA VAL A 538 2.75 11.92 27.43
C VAL A 538 3.89 12.72 28.04
N SER A 539 4.63 13.48 27.21
CA SER A 539 5.72 14.34 27.64
C SER A 539 5.70 15.69 26.92
N ASN A 540 6.43 16.67 27.47
CA ASN A 540 6.59 17.97 26.81
C ASN A 540 7.35 17.86 25.47
N ALA A 541 8.24 16.89 25.33
CA ALA A 541 8.99 16.67 24.09
C ALA A 541 8.10 16.20 22.95
N GLN A 542 6.95 15.57 23.23
CA GLN A 542 5.97 15.13 22.24
C GLN A 542 5.04 16.24 21.74
N LYS A 543 5.11 17.44 22.34
CA LYS A 543 4.25 18.56 21.97
C LYS A 543 4.74 19.24 20.68
N ILE A 544 3.81 19.42 19.74
CA ILE A 544 4.04 20.19 18.52
C ILE A 544 4.07 21.67 18.88
N GLN A 545 5.18 22.36 18.62
CA GLN A 545 5.35 23.77 18.97
C GLN A 545 5.13 24.71 17.78
N LYS A 546 5.44 24.23 16.56
CA LYS A 546 5.27 25.00 15.34
C LYS A 546 4.66 24.14 14.23
N TRP A 547 4.00 24.76 13.28
CA TRP A 547 3.47 24.10 12.11
C TRP A 547 3.41 25.05 10.91
N VAL A 548 3.31 24.49 9.71
CA VAL A 548 3.15 25.24 8.47
C VAL A 548 2.20 24.50 7.54
N LEU A 549 1.34 25.26 6.84
CA LEU A 549 0.58 24.74 5.70
C LEU A 549 1.43 24.82 4.45
N LEU A 550 1.49 23.73 3.71
CA LEU A 550 2.14 23.63 2.41
C LEU A 550 1.12 23.94 1.30
N GLU A 551 1.61 24.54 0.23
CA GLU A 551 0.77 24.98 -0.91
C GLU A 551 0.17 23.81 -1.70
N LYS A 552 0.86 22.67 -1.76
CA LYS A 552 0.40 21.48 -2.48
C LYS A 552 0.28 20.28 -1.54
N ASP A 553 -0.75 19.48 -1.77
CA ASP A 553 -0.90 18.19 -1.07
C ASP A 553 0.18 17.20 -1.53
N PHE A 554 0.50 16.24 -0.67
CA PHE A 554 1.43 15.18 -1.02
C PHE A 554 0.85 14.26 -2.08
N SER A 555 1.66 13.90 -3.06
CA SER A 555 1.22 13.10 -4.19
C SER A 555 2.27 12.11 -4.66
N LEU A 556 1.81 11.12 -5.43
CA LEU A 556 2.69 10.19 -6.13
C LEU A 556 3.58 10.93 -7.14
N PHE A 557 2.98 11.87 -7.87
CA PHE A 557 3.64 12.68 -8.89
C PHE A 557 4.67 13.64 -8.28
N GLY A 558 4.34 14.27 -7.15
CA GLY A 558 5.24 15.14 -6.40
C GLY A 558 6.42 14.42 -5.75
N GLY A 559 6.36 13.08 -5.68
CA GLY A 559 7.40 12.23 -5.09
C GLY A 559 7.28 12.04 -3.57
N GLU A 560 6.35 12.72 -2.90
CA GLU A 560 6.15 12.58 -1.46
C GLU A 560 5.53 11.24 -1.07
N LEU A 561 4.74 10.65 -1.97
CA LEU A 561 4.11 9.35 -1.76
C LEU A 561 4.75 8.29 -2.66
N GLY A 562 4.83 7.06 -2.16
CA GLY A 562 5.24 5.90 -2.94
C GLY A 562 4.08 5.30 -3.76
N PRO A 563 4.36 4.30 -4.62
CA PRO A 563 3.35 3.64 -5.47
C PRO A 563 2.20 3.00 -4.69
N THR A 564 2.41 2.69 -3.42
CA THR A 564 1.40 2.21 -2.48
C THR A 564 0.78 3.34 -1.65
N MET A 565 0.96 4.60 -2.07
CA MET A 565 0.48 5.80 -1.38
C MET A 565 1.08 6.01 0.03
N LYS A 566 2.19 5.34 0.34
CA LYS A 566 2.93 5.50 1.59
C LYS A 566 3.82 6.73 1.55
N LEU A 567 3.85 7.49 2.65
CA LEU A 567 4.68 8.69 2.81
C LEU A 567 6.18 8.34 2.76
N LYS A 568 6.91 9.05 1.91
CA LYS A 568 8.36 8.98 1.79
C LYS A 568 9.01 10.10 2.61
N ARG A 569 9.15 9.90 3.92
CA ARG A 569 9.66 10.92 4.86
C ARG A 569 10.99 11.56 4.45
N PRO A 570 12.03 10.80 4.02
CA PRO A 570 13.29 11.41 3.58
C PRO A 570 13.12 12.37 2.40
N GLU A 571 12.30 12.00 1.42
CA GLU A 571 12.02 12.82 0.24
C GLU A 571 11.30 14.13 0.63
N VAL A 572 10.32 14.03 1.54
CA VAL A 572 9.60 15.20 2.06
C VAL A 572 10.55 16.11 2.84
N VAL A 573 11.39 15.55 3.72
CA VAL A 573 12.38 16.34 4.47
C VAL A 573 13.34 17.07 3.52
N GLN A 574 13.81 16.40 2.47
CA GLN A 574 14.70 17.01 1.49
C GLN A 574 13.99 18.10 0.68
N LYS A 575 12.78 17.84 0.20
CA LYS A 575 12.00 18.78 -0.62
C LYS A 575 11.64 20.04 0.15
N TYR A 576 11.27 19.91 1.42
CA TYR A 576 10.79 21.01 2.26
C TYR A 576 11.82 21.46 3.30
N ARG A 577 13.12 21.18 3.09
CA ARG A 577 14.19 21.49 4.05
C ARG A 577 14.22 22.95 4.47
N ASP A 578 13.94 23.88 3.56
CA ASP A 578 13.98 25.31 3.83
C ASP A 578 12.81 25.75 4.73
N GLN A 579 11.62 25.20 4.51
CA GLN A 579 10.46 25.38 5.40
C GLN A 579 10.72 24.81 6.79
N ILE A 580 11.32 23.63 6.84
CA ILE A 580 11.70 22.97 8.09
C ILE A 580 12.76 23.79 8.84
N ALA A 581 13.79 24.27 8.12
CA ALA A 581 14.84 25.08 8.73
C ALA A 581 14.29 26.37 9.37
N ARG A 582 13.27 26.99 8.76
CA ARG A 582 12.64 28.21 9.30
C ARG A 582 11.98 28.01 10.67
N PHE A 583 11.59 26.78 11.03
CA PHE A 583 11.09 26.52 12.38
C PHE A 583 12.13 26.77 13.46
N TYR A 584 13.41 26.54 13.15
CA TYR A 584 14.51 26.51 14.12
C TYR A 584 15.47 27.71 14.04
N THR A 585 15.40 28.52 12.96
CA THR A 585 16.31 29.67 12.75
C THR A 585 15.91 30.94 13.50
N ASN A 586 14.67 31.05 14.02
CA ASN A 586 14.19 32.21 14.79
C ASN A 586 14.24 31.98 16.31
N ILE A 587 15.27 31.31 16.80
CA ILE A 587 15.53 31.27 18.25
C ILE A 587 16.56 32.38 18.53
N GLU A 588 16.07 33.61 18.72
CA GLU A 588 16.88 34.62 19.42
C GLU A 588 17.29 34.04 20.77
N THR A 589 18.59 33.86 20.97
CA THR A 589 19.15 33.61 22.26
C THR A 589 18.71 34.73 23.19
N PRO A 590 18.09 34.44 24.35
CA PRO A 590 17.91 35.48 25.36
C PRO A 590 19.28 35.98 25.76
N THR A 591 19.57 37.24 25.51
CA THR A 591 20.67 37.98 26.09
C THR A 591 20.53 38.05 27.59
#